data_75e7704b12ca44f72b975133fd4db3de
#
_entry.id   75e7704b12ca44f72b975133fd4db3de
#
_cell.length_a   1.000
_cell.length_b   1.000
_cell.length_c   1.000
_cell.angle_alpha   90.00
_cell.angle_beta   90.00
_cell.angle_gamma   90.00
#
_symmetry.space_group_name_H-M   'P 1'
#
loop_
_entity.id
_entity.type
_entity.pdbx_description
1 polymer ?
#
loop_
_entity_poly.entity_id
_entity_poly.type
_entity_poly.pdbx_seq_one_letter_code
_entity_poly.pdbx_strand_id
1 'polypeptide(L)'
;MFSTDLSIDLGTANTLIYVKDRGIILDEPSVVAIRVHNGQKSIEAVGTEAKRMLGRTPGNITAIRPLKDGVIADFQVTEKMLQHFILKVHDTHSSWLRPSPRVLICVPCLSTQVEREAIRRSAEGAGARD
;
A
#
# COMPACT_ATOMS: atom_id res chain seq x y z
N MET A 1 3.63 -18.52 21.94
CA MET A 1 2.64 -17.92 21.16
C MET A 1 3.16 -17.23 19.92
N PHE A 2 2.51 -17.44 18.86
CA PHE A 2 3.04 -16.97 17.59
C PHE A 2 2.17 -15.84 17.05
N SER A 3 2.76 -14.68 16.86
CA SER A 3 2.12 -13.62 16.12
C SER A 3 2.51 -13.79 14.66
N THR A 4 1.53 -13.66 13.79
CA THR A 4 1.79 -13.64 12.36
C THR A 4 2.21 -12.23 12.00
N ASP A 5 3.48 -12.06 11.70
CA ASP A 5 4.02 -10.75 11.39
C ASP A 5 4.05 -10.54 9.89
N LEU A 6 3.71 -9.33 9.48
CA LEU A 6 3.78 -8.91 8.09
C LEU A 6 5.00 -8.03 7.90
N SER A 7 5.71 -8.24 6.80
CA SER A 7 6.75 -7.31 6.36
C SER A 7 6.29 -6.70 5.05
N ILE A 8 6.25 -5.37 4.99
CA ILE A 8 5.80 -4.64 3.81
C ILE A 8 6.97 -3.86 3.25
N ASP A 9 7.27 -4.10 1.99
CA ASP A 9 8.32 -3.36 1.28
C ASP A 9 7.65 -2.44 0.26
N LEU A 10 7.69 -1.14 0.53
CA LEU A 10 7.15 -0.12 -0.36
C LEU A 10 8.21 0.22 -1.40
N GLY A 11 8.16 -0.45 -2.55
CA GLY A 11 9.10 -0.22 -3.62
C GLY A 11 8.55 0.71 -4.69
N THR A 12 9.45 1.31 -5.46
CA THR A 12 9.08 2.21 -6.55
C THR A 12 8.23 1.51 -7.61
N ALA A 13 8.61 0.31 -7.98
CA ALA A 13 7.90 -0.46 -9.00
C ALA A 13 6.80 -1.33 -8.41
N ASN A 14 7.11 -2.05 -7.35
CA ASN A 14 6.20 -3.01 -6.74
C ASN A 14 6.20 -2.88 -5.22
N THR A 15 5.03 -3.16 -4.63
CA THR A 15 4.88 -3.32 -3.19
C THR A 15 4.77 -4.80 -2.90
N LEU A 16 5.57 -5.28 -1.97
CA LEU A 16 5.59 -6.68 -1.56
C LEU A 16 5.14 -6.81 -0.12
N ILE A 17 4.33 -7.81 0.17
CA ILE A 17 3.98 -8.17 1.54
C ILE A 17 4.42 -9.60 1.77
N TYR A 18 5.20 -9.79 2.82
CA TYR A 18 5.81 -11.04 3.17
C TYR A 18 5.35 -11.47 4.55
N VAL A 19 5.09 -12.76 4.71
CA VAL A 19 4.75 -13.35 6.01
C VAL A 19 5.77 -14.43 6.32
N LYS A 20 6.31 -14.41 7.53
CA LYS A 20 7.27 -15.39 7.98
C LYS A 20 6.67 -16.79 7.83
N ASP A 21 7.43 -17.71 7.28
CA ASP A 21 7.06 -19.10 7.06
C ASP A 21 6.02 -19.31 5.96
N ARG A 22 5.57 -18.24 5.31
CA ARG A 22 4.62 -18.36 4.20
C ARG A 22 5.11 -17.71 2.92
N GLY A 23 6.14 -16.86 3.02
CA GLY A 23 6.71 -16.19 1.87
C GLY A 23 5.93 -14.95 1.45
N ILE A 24 6.05 -14.59 0.18
CA ILE A 24 5.41 -13.40 -0.37
C ILE A 24 3.94 -13.72 -0.62
N ILE A 25 3.06 -12.98 0.04
CA ILE A 25 1.61 -13.18 -0.08
C ILE A 25 0.94 -12.07 -0.88
N LEU A 26 1.67 -11.00 -1.17
CA LEU A 26 1.19 -9.94 -2.05
C LEU A 26 2.39 -9.37 -2.79
N ASP A 27 2.25 -9.26 -4.11
CA ASP A 27 3.25 -8.67 -4.99
C ASP A 27 2.46 -7.92 -6.05
N GLU A 28 2.31 -6.61 -5.85
CA GLU A 28 1.53 -5.81 -6.77
C GLU A 28 2.28 -4.54 -7.14
N PRO A 29 2.03 -4.02 -8.33
CA PRO A 29 2.64 -2.75 -8.73
C PRO A 29 2.26 -1.62 -7.79
N SER A 30 3.21 -0.74 -7.52
CA SER A 30 2.97 0.46 -6.72
C SER A 30 2.33 1.53 -7.60
N VAL A 31 1.08 1.30 -7.97
CA VAL A 31 0.31 2.16 -8.87
C VAL A 31 -1.08 2.37 -8.27
N VAL A 32 -1.59 3.59 -8.40
CA VAL A 32 -2.93 3.94 -7.92
C VAL A 32 -3.66 4.68 -9.03
N ALA A 33 -4.88 4.27 -9.33
CA ALA A 33 -5.75 4.99 -10.25
C ALA A 33 -6.69 5.87 -9.44
N ILE A 34 -6.70 7.15 -9.73
CA ILE A 34 -7.47 8.15 -9.01
C ILE A 34 -8.52 8.73 -9.93
N ARG A 35 -9.77 8.76 -9.46
CA ARG A 35 -10.84 9.43 -10.16
C ARG A 35 -11.04 10.81 -9.55
N VAL A 36 -11.12 11.82 -10.39
CA VAL A 36 -11.41 13.18 -9.96
C VAL A 36 -12.83 13.53 -10.44
N HIS A 37 -13.70 13.88 -9.50
CA HIS A 37 -15.06 14.23 -9.80
C HIS A 37 -15.48 15.42 -8.93
N ASN A 38 -15.87 16.52 -9.57
CA ASN A 38 -16.24 17.76 -8.88
C ASN A 38 -15.16 18.25 -7.91
N GLY A 39 -13.89 18.13 -8.32
CA GLY A 39 -12.76 18.56 -7.51
C GLY A 39 -12.39 17.59 -6.39
N GLN A 40 -13.11 16.50 -6.22
CA GLN A 40 -12.82 15.50 -5.20
C GLN A 40 -12.09 14.32 -5.82
N LYS A 41 -11.08 13.82 -5.11
CA LYS A 41 -10.31 12.67 -5.54
C LYS A 41 -10.78 11.43 -4.80
N SER A 42 -10.95 10.34 -5.53
CA SER A 42 -11.26 9.05 -4.94
C SER A 42 -10.39 7.97 -5.58
N ILE A 43 -10.12 6.91 -4.82
CA ILE A 43 -9.34 5.79 -5.32
C ILE A 43 -10.24 4.91 -6.16
N GLU A 44 -9.88 4.73 -7.44
CA GLU A 44 -10.62 3.87 -8.35
C GLU A 44 -10.08 2.46 -8.34
N ALA A 45 -8.74 2.32 -8.29
CA ALA A 45 -8.08 1.02 -8.29
C ALA A 45 -6.69 1.16 -7.73
N VAL A 46 -6.12 0.04 -7.27
CA VAL A 46 -4.79 0.00 -6.70
C VAL A 46 -4.08 -1.26 -7.20
N GLY A 47 -2.77 -1.16 -7.40
CA GLY A 47 -1.97 -2.31 -7.76
C GLY A 47 -2.18 -2.76 -9.20
N THR A 48 -2.35 -4.06 -9.39
CA THR A 48 -2.49 -4.66 -10.72
C THR A 48 -3.64 -4.04 -11.51
N GLU A 49 -4.76 -3.81 -10.86
CA GLU A 49 -5.91 -3.17 -11.51
C GLU A 49 -5.55 -1.78 -12.02
N ALA A 50 -4.87 -1.00 -11.19
CA ALA A 50 -4.46 0.35 -11.57
C ALA A 50 -3.43 0.32 -12.71
N LYS A 51 -2.53 -0.66 -12.70
CA LYS A 51 -1.51 -0.80 -13.74
C LYS A 51 -2.14 -1.05 -15.10
N ARG A 52 -3.22 -1.83 -15.14
CA ARG A 52 -3.94 -2.09 -16.39
C ARG A 52 -4.54 -0.81 -16.97
N MET A 53 -4.77 0.18 -16.14
CA MET A 53 -5.34 1.46 -16.58
C MET A 53 -4.29 2.45 -17.08
N LEU A 54 -3.00 2.16 -16.92
CA LEU A 54 -1.95 3.05 -17.40
C LEU A 54 -2.07 3.24 -18.90
N GLY A 55 -2.17 4.51 -19.34
CA GLY A 55 -2.31 4.83 -20.75
C GLY A 55 -3.67 4.55 -21.36
N ARG A 56 -4.63 4.06 -20.58
CA ARG A 56 -5.96 3.69 -21.06
C ARG A 56 -7.07 4.28 -20.21
N THR A 57 -6.75 5.27 -19.39
CA THR A 57 -7.74 5.84 -18.48
C THR A 57 -8.68 6.80 -19.20
N PRO A 58 -9.99 6.79 -18.84
CA PRO A 58 -10.89 7.85 -19.25
C PRO A 58 -10.40 9.20 -18.72
N GLY A 59 -10.91 10.28 -19.28
CA GLY A 59 -10.41 11.61 -18.99
C GLY A 59 -10.42 12.04 -17.53
N ASN A 60 -11.30 11.45 -16.70
CA ASN A 60 -11.39 11.80 -15.28
C ASN A 60 -10.65 10.84 -14.36
N ILE A 61 -9.95 9.85 -14.91
CA ILE A 61 -9.17 8.86 -14.14
C ILE A 61 -7.70 9.01 -14.52
N THR A 62 -6.84 9.08 -13.52
CA THR A 62 -5.40 9.16 -13.72
C THR A 62 -4.70 8.05 -12.91
N ALA A 63 -3.84 7.29 -13.57
CA ALA A 63 -3.03 6.29 -12.88
C ALA A 63 -1.66 6.91 -12.58
N ILE A 64 -1.25 6.84 -11.31
CA ILE A 64 0.01 7.44 -10.88
C ILE A 64 0.84 6.44 -10.09
N ARG A 65 2.15 6.69 -10.07
CA ARG A 65 3.10 5.96 -9.24
C ARG A 65 3.50 6.86 -8.08
N PRO A 66 2.98 6.58 -6.87
CA PRO A 66 3.22 7.48 -5.73
C PRO A 66 4.65 7.42 -5.19
N LEU A 67 5.40 6.37 -5.55
CA LEU A 67 6.80 6.22 -5.15
C LEU A 67 7.66 6.32 -6.40
N LYS A 68 8.68 7.17 -6.35
CA LYS A 68 9.52 7.42 -7.52
C LYS A 68 10.96 7.64 -7.09
N ASP A 69 11.87 6.88 -7.68
CA ASP A 69 13.32 7.00 -7.42
C ASP A 69 13.68 6.94 -5.94
N GLY A 70 13.02 6.05 -5.19
CA GLY A 70 13.29 5.88 -3.77
C GLY A 70 12.72 6.98 -2.89
N VAL A 71 11.80 7.79 -3.44
CA VAL A 71 11.19 8.91 -2.72
C VAL A 71 9.67 8.77 -2.78
N ILE A 72 9.00 9.19 -1.71
CA ILE A 72 7.54 9.28 -1.73
C ILE A 72 7.17 10.57 -2.47
N ALA A 73 6.66 10.42 -3.69
CA ALA A 73 6.30 11.56 -4.52
C ALA A 73 4.91 12.11 -4.16
N ASP A 74 4.01 11.23 -3.73
CA ASP A 74 2.68 11.64 -3.26
C ASP A 74 2.37 10.86 -1.99
N PHE A 75 2.47 11.55 -0.88
CA PHE A 75 2.32 10.92 0.43
C PHE A 75 0.91 10.41 0.68
N GLN A 76 -0.10 11.23 0.39
CA GLN A 76 -1.49 10.84 0.67
C GLN A 76 -1.90 9.62 -0.14
N VAL A 77 -1.48 9.55 -1.39
CA VAL A 77 -1.78 8.42 -2.25
C VAL A 77 -1.04 7.17 -1.79
N THR A 78 0.23 7.33 -1.36
CA THR A 78 1.00 6.21 -0.81
C THR A 78 0.30 5.64 0.43
N GLU A 79 -0.18 6.51 1.29
CA GLU A 79 -0.89 6.12 2.50
C GLU A 79 -2.15 5.31 2.18
N LYS A 80 -2.93 5.77 1.21
CA LYS A 80 -4.14 5.07 0.78
C LYS A 80 -3.81 3.72 0.13
N MET A 81 -2.75 3.68 -0.66
CA MET A 81 -2.29 2.45 -1.28
C MET A 81 -1.90 1.43 -0.22
N LEU A 82 -1.14 1.85 0.78
CA LEU A 82 -0.72 0.98 1.86
C LEU A 82 -1.91 0.40 2.62
N GLN A 83 -2.88 1.25 2.97
CA GLN A 83 -4.09 0.80 3.65
C GLN A 83 -4.86 -0.22 2.81
N HIS A 84 -4.96 0.02 1.51
CA HIS A 84 -5.65 -0.88 0.60
C HIS A 84 -4.98 -2.26 0.58
N PHE A 85 -3.66 -2.31 0.49
CA PHE A 85 -2.93 -3.58 0.46
C PHE A 85 -3.03 -4.33 1.78
N ILE A 86 -2.96 -3.63 2.90
CA ILE A 86 -3.09 -4.26 4.22
C ILE A 86 -4.48 -4.89 4.37
N LEU A 87 -5.52 -4.16 4.00
CA LEU A 87 -6.88 -4.66 4.08
C LEU A 87 -7.10 -5.84 3.14
N LYS A 88 -6.52 -5.78 1.95
CA LYS A 88 -6.62 -6.87 0.98
C LYS A 88 -6.00 -8.16 1.52
N VAL A 89 -4.81 -8.05 2.12
CA VAL A 89 -4.14 -9.21 2.72
C VAL A 89 -4.97 -9.74 3.88
N HIS A 90 -5.50 -8.89 4.71
CA HIS A 90 -6.31 -9.30 5.84
C HIS A 90 -7.57 -10.04 5.37
N ASP A 91 -8.24 -9.54 4.35
CA ASP A 91 -9.45 -10.16 3.81
C ASP A 91 -9.17 -11.53 3.19
N THR A 92 -8.08 -11.66 2.45
CA THR A 92 -7.78 -12.89 1.72
C THR A 92 -7.10 -13.94 2.59
N HIS A 93 -6.48 -13.53 3.71
CA HIS A 93 -5.72 -14.44 4.57
C HIS A 93 -6.17 -14.40 6.03
N SER A 94 -7.41 -13.98 6.29
CA SER A 94 -7.91 -13.82 7.65
C SER A 94 -7.97 -15.14 8.42
N SER A 95 -8.05 -16.27 7.71
CA SER A 95 -8.15 -17.59 8.37
C SER A 95 -6.92 -17.93 9.21
N TRP A 96 -5.75 -17.34 8.89
CA TRP A 96 -4.53 -17.62 9.63
C TRP A 96 -3.78 -16.37 10.08
N LEU A 97 -4.30 -15.18 9.75
CA LEU A 97 -3.75 -13.92 10.25
C LEU A 97 -4.49 -13.51 11.51
N ARG A 98 -3.75 -12.91 12.43
CA ARG A 98 -4.38 -12.32 13.62
C ARG A 98 -5.16 -11.08 13.23
N PRO A 99 -6.19 -10.71 14.01
CA PRO A 99 -6.95 -9.49 13.74
C PRO A 99 -6.08 -8.23 13.72
N SER A 100 -4.99 -8.21 14.51
CA SER A 100 -4.06 -7.08 14.54
C SER A 100 -2.64 -7.59 14.42
N PRO A 101 -2.18 -7.93 13.21
CA PRO A 101 -0.83 -8.43 13.03
C PRO A 101 0.20 -7.35 13.29
N ARG A 102 1.38 -7.76 13.71
CA ARG A 102 2.52 -6.84 13.78
C ARG A 102 3.03 -6.62 12.36
N VAL A 103 3.37 -5.37 12.05
CA VAL A 103 3.78 -5.01 10.71
C VAL A 103 5.13 -4.28 10.76
N LEU A 104 6.07 -4.77 9.97
CA LEU A 104 7.34 -4.09 9.72
C LEU A 104 7.24 -3.48 8.33
N ILE A 105 7.44 -2.17 8.23
CA ILE A 105 7.33 -1.47 6.95
C ILE A 105 8.69 -0.92 6.56
N CYS A 106 9.16 -1.34 5.38
CA CYS A 106 10.38 -0.78 4.80
C CYS A 106 9.96 0.41 3.93
N VAL A 107 10.31 1.61 4.34
CA VAL A 107 9.99 2.83 3.62
C VAL A 107 11.19 3.27 2.78
N PRO A 108 10.98 4.10 1.74
CA PRO A 108 12.10 4.65 0.98
C PRO A 108 13.11 5.34 1.89
N CYS A 109 14.39 5.17 1.61
CA CYS A 109 15.46 5.66 2.47
C CYS A 109 15.48 7.19 2.57
N LEU A 110 14.89 7.89 1.61
CA LEU A 110 14.85 9.35 1.62
C LEU A 110 13.57 9.89 2.28
N SER A 111 12.78 9.03 2.91
CA SER A 111 11.57 9.47 3.60
C SER A 111 11.92 10.32 4.83
N THR A 112 11.11 11.34 5.07
CA THR A 112 11.27 12.16 6.28
C THR A 112 10.74 11.39 7.48
N GLN A 113 11.14 11.83 8.67
CA GLN A 113 10.64 11.23 9.90
C GLN A 113 9.13 11.42 10.04
N VAL A 114 8.61 12.55 9.60
CA VAL A 114 7.17 12.83 9.63
C VAL A 114 6.43 11.85 8.73
N GLU A 115 6.97 11.60 7.54
CA GLU A 115 6.37 10.66 6.60
C GLU A 115 6.36 9.24 7.15
N ARG A 116 7.47 8.81 7.77
CA ARG A 116 7.56 7.49 8.38
C ARG A 116 6.53 7.31 9.49
N GLU A 117 6.38 8.32 10.34
CA GLU A 117 5.42 8.27 11.44
C GLU A 117 3.98 8.22 10.94
N ALA A 118 3.67 8.98 9.89
CA ALA A 118 2.34 8.98 9.32
C ALA A 118 2.01 7.66 8.63
N ILE A 119 3.00 7.03 7.96
CA ILE A 119 2.82 5.70 7.38
C ILE A 119 2.53 4.68 8.48
N ARG A 120 3.25 4.77 9.60
CA ARG A 120 3.02 3.89 10.72
C ARG A 120 1.58 4.01 11.25
N ARG A 121 1.10 5.24 11.40
CA ARG A 121 -0.27 5.48 11.86
C ARG A 121 -1.31 4.98 10.87
N SER A 122 -1.03 5.12 9.58
CA SER A 122 -1.93 4.63 8.54
C SER A 122 -2.05 3.11 8.59
N ALA A 123 -0.94 2.42 8.82
CA ALA A 123 -0.95 0.96 8.95
C ALA A 123 -1.76 0.55 10.19
N GLU A 124 -1.59 1.25 11.30
CA GLU A 124 -2.36 0.98 12.51
C GLU A 124 -3.86 1.18 12.25
N GLY A 125 -4.22 2.23 11.52
CA GLY A 125 -5.61 2.49 11.16
C GLY A 125 -6.21 1.43 10.27
N ALA A 126 -5.38 0.68 9.53
CA ALA A 126 -5.83 -0.43 8.70
C ALA A 126 -5.85 -1.76 9.46
N GLY A 127 -5.59 -1.74 10.76
CA GLY A 127 -5.64 -2.93 11.61
C GLY A 127 -4.30 -3.50 12.00
N ALA A 128 -3.21 -2.87 11.62
CA ALA A 128 -1.88 -3.32 12.00
C ALA A 128 -1.57 -2.96 13.45
N ARG A 129 -0.68 -3.74 14.06
CA ARG A 129 -0.17 -3.46 15.39
C ARG A 129 1.34 -3.34 15.28
N ASP A 130 1.85 -2.18 15.66
CA ASP A 130 3.31 -1.90 15.61
C ASP A 130 3.89 -2.11 14.23
#